data_2616804c7b0b9f79a87a58e732983c02
#
_entry.id   2616804c7b0b9f79a87a58e732983c02
#
_cell.length_a   1.000
_cell.length_b   1.000
_cell.length_c   1.000
_cell.angle_alpha   90.00
_cell.angle_beta   90.00
_cell.angle_gamma   90.00
#
_symmetry.space_group_name_H-M   'P 1'
#
loop_
_entity.id
_entity.type
_entity.pdbx_description
1 polymer ?
#
loop_
_entity_poly.entity_id
_entity_poly.type
_entity_poly.pdbx_seq_one_letter_code
_entity_poly.pdbx_strand_id
1 'polypeptide(L)'
;MGLPLSPYTKKVQAYFDFKGLEYDWISRSIKNEPLFQQHAKVQLIPLLFLPDGETMQDSTPIIERLEQAFPQPSIHPENRALWFLSCLFEEFGDEWCNKLMFFQRWFYPKDAKATGDRLAGYRLEGQWWGALGKPVLSHLMVRRMVPRLSFAGANETNIPQLKQSFVDLSAALDTHFTARPYLMGARPCFGDFGLWCNLHQAWTDPTANAYLEGNTPHLVTYIKRMLSPTIEGEFEDLAILLPTLEPILASEVAGRFLPWMAANKIAWDAGEKETSLTMKGAPFSQKTFKYQAATLDELRRKFASVADDADLLAVMDRTGCLPFLQAGDG
;
A
#
# COMPACT_ATOMS: atom_id res chain seq x y z
N MET A 1 -8.21 14.20 8.60
CA MET A 1 -9.18 14.36 7.48
C MET A 1 -8.87 13.38 6.35
N GLY A 2 -9.88 12.72 5.79
CA GLY A 2 -9.69 11.73 4.75
C GLY A 2 -10.98 11.26 4.08
N LEU A 3 -10.88 10.15 3.34
CA LEU A 3 -12.01 9.46 2.71
C LEU A 3 -11.92 7.96 3.00
N PRO A 4 -13.02 7.26 3.30
CA PRO A 4 -13.01 5.82 3.57
C PRO A 4 -12.51 4.95 2.41
N LEU A 5 -12.53 5.48 1.17
CA LEU A 5 -12.01 4.82 -0.03
C LEU A 5 -10.51 5.07 -0.29
N SER A 6 -9.84 5.86 0.54
CA SER A 6 -8.40 6.04 0.43
C SER A 6 -7.68 4.95 1.24
N PRO A 7 -6.81 4.15 0.62
CA PRO A 7 -6.02 3.16 1.35
C PRO A 7 -5.17 3.82 2.44
N TYR A 8 -4.47 4.89 2.12
CA TYR A 8 -3.61 5.60 3.06
C TYR A 8 -4.35 6.23 4.24
N THR A 9 -5.61 6.68 4.03
CA THR A 9 -6.46 7.09 5.15
C THR A 9 -6.79 5.90 6.04
N LYS A 10 -7.11 4.75 5.46
CA LYS A 10 -7.39 3.52 6.20
C LYS A 10 -6.15 2.99 6.94
N LYS A 11 -4.97 3.09 6.33
CA LYS A 11 -3.69 2.76 6.95
C LYS A 11 -3.49 3.51 8.27
N VAL A 12 -3.65 4.84 8.25
CA VAL A 12 -3.52 5.68 9.45
C VAL A 12 -4.63 5.40 10.47
N GLN A 13 -5.87 5.16 10.03
CA GLN A 13 -6.96 4.79 10.95
C GLN A 13 -6.67 3.47 11.68
N ALA A 14 -6.32 2.41 10.95
CA ALA A 14 -5.99 1.12 11.57
C ALA A 14 -4.81 1.21 12.54
N TYR A 15 -3.82 2.06 12.23
CA TYR A 15 -2.73 2.35 13.13
C TYR A 15 -3.21 3.05 14.41
N PHE A 16 -4.09 4.07 14.31
CA PHE A 16 -4.67 4.74 15.48
C PHE A 16 -5.46 3.76 16.35
N ASP A 17 -6.29 2.93 15.73
CA ASP A 17 -7.09 1.92 16.42
C ASP A 17 -6.18 0.93 17.17
N PHE A 18 -5.09 0.47 16.52
CA PHE A 18 -4.10 -0.41 17.16
C PHE A 18 -3.38 0.25 18.35
N LYS A 19 -3.03 1.53 18.24
CA LYS A 19 -2.34 2.29 19.29
C LYS A 19 -3.29 2.77 20.40
N GLY A 20 -4.62 2.63 20.21
CA GLY A 20 -5.61 3.20 21.13
C GLY A 20 -5.60 4.73 21.15
N LEU A 21 -5.18 5.37 20.05
CA LEU A 21 -5.15 6.82 19.94
C LEU A 21 -6.55 7.34 19.58
N GLU A 22 -7.09 8.22 20.39
CA GLU A 22 -8.36 8.89 20.09
C GLU A 22 -8.17 9.93 19.00
N TYR A 23 -9.13 10.00 18.05
CA TYR A 23 -9.11 10.98 16.97
C TYR A 23 -10.49 11.36 16.51
N ASP A 24 -10.65 12.59 16.06
CA ASP A 24 -11.86 13.07 15.40
C ASP A 24 -11.81 12.81 13.90
N TRP A 25 -12.86 12.18 13.38
CA TRP A 25 -12.97 11.94 11.94
C TRP A 25 -13.55 13.15 11.21
N ILE A 26 -12.80 13.68 10.25
CA ILE A 26 -13.26 14.73 9.33
C ILE A 26 -13.29 14.17 7.92
N SER A 27 -14.48 13.97 7.37
CA SER A 27 -14.66 13.56 5.98
C SER A 27 -14.21 14.67 5.02
N ARG A 28 -13.41 14.35 3.99
CA ARG A 28 -13.10 15.29 2.91
C ARG A 28 -14.31 15.41 1.96
N SER A 29 -15.42 15.92 2.48
CA SER A 29 -16.64 16.25 1.74
C SER A 29 -16.51 17.63 1.07
N ILE A 30 -17.48 17.98 0.22
CA ILE A 30 -17.57 19.33 -0.37
C ILE A 30 -17.68 20.40 0.74
N LYS A 31 -18.39 20.09 1.82
CA LYS A 31 -18.52 20.99 3.00
C LYS A 31 -17.17 21.31 3.63
N ASN A 32 -16.30 20.31 3.74
CA ASN A 32 -15.00 20.41 4.41
C ASN A 32 -13.83 20.69 3.45
N GLU A 33 -14.10 20.83 2.15
CA GLU A 33 -13.06 21.13 1.16
C GLU A 33 -12.31 22.46 1.43
N PRO A 34 -12.97 23.57 1.87
CA PRO A 34 -12.25 24.80 2.22
C PRO A 34 -11.23 24.59 3.35
N LEU A 35 -11.58 23.80 4.38
CA LEU A 35 -10.65 23.47 5.46
C LEU A 35 -9.47 22.65 4.95
N PHE A 36 -9.72 21.70 4.03
CA PHE A 36 -8.63 20.94 3.41
C PHE A 36 -7.69 21.86 2.62
N GLN A 37 -8.22 22.73 1.77
CA GLN A 37 -7.41 23.64 0.94
C GLN A 37 -6.60 24.63 1.78
N GLN A 38 -7.08 25.03 2.94
CA GLN A 38 -6.38 25.94 3.85
C GLN A 38 -5.13 25.30 4.45
N HIS A 39 -5.13 23.97 4.71
CA HIS A 39 -4.08 23.30 5.47
C HIS A 39 -3.25 22.29 4.68
N ALA A 40 -3.74 21.82 3.52
CA ALA A 40 -3.06 20.82 2.71
C ALA A 40 -1.92 21.44 1.88
N LYS A 41 -0.71 20.94 2.04
CA LYS A 41 0.44 21.30 1.19
C LYS A 41 0.36 20.65 -0.19
N VAL A 42 -0.24 19.47 -0.26
CA VAL A 42 -0.47 18.69 -1.49
C VAL A 42 -1.92 18.19 -1.53
N GLN A 43 -2.44 17.90 -2.73
CA GLN A 43 -3.82 17.46 -2.92
C GLN A 43 -4.05 15.98 -2.56
N LEU A 44 -3.36 15.49 -1.52
CA LEU A 44 -3.38 14.10 -1.05
C LEU A 44 -4.01 14.01 0.34
N ILE A 45 -4.54 12.83 0.65
CA ILE A 45 -5.06 12.42 1.96
C ILE A 45 -4.37 11.13 2.39
N PRO A 46 -4.21 10.92 3.70
CA PRO A 46 -4.77 11.66 4.84
C PRO A 46 -4.13 13.03 5.07
N LEU A 47 -4.88 13.94 5.68
CA LEU A 47 -4.39 15.17 6.30
C LEU A 47 -4.68 15.07 7.81
N LEU A 48 -3.63 14.98 8.61
CA LEU A 48 -3.69 14.91 10.06
C LEU A 48 -3.54 16.33 10.65
N PHE A 49 -4.41 16.69 11.59
CA PHE A 49 -4.30 17.87 12.42
C PHE A 49 -3.81 17.42 13.79
N LEU A 50 -2.72 17.97 14.27
CA LEU A 50 -2.18 17.72 15.61
C LEU A 50 -2.73 18.72 16.62
N PRO A 51 -2.74 18.39 17.93
CA PRO A 51 -3.29 19.27 18.98
C PRO A 51 -2.59 20.64 19.07
N ASP A 52 -1.34 20.73 18.66
CA ASP A 52 -0.55 21.96 18.62
C ASP A 52 -0.85 22.86 17.40
N GLY A 53 -1.75 22.40 16.50
CA GLY A 53 -2.12 23.11 15.28
C GLY A 53 -1.24 22.77 14.06
N GLU A 54 -0.20 21.94 14.23
CA GLU A 54 0.59 21.43 13.10
C GLU A 54 -0.25 20.49 12.24
N THR A 55 0.05 20.43 10.93
CA THR A 55 -0.60 19.50 10.01
C THR A 55 0.42 18.61 9.32
N MET A 56 0.06 17.35 9.15
CA MET A 56 0.88 16.36 8.45
C MET A 56 0.09 15.70 7.32
N GLN A 57 0.80 15.37 6.25
CA GLN A 57 0.30 14.57 5.15
C GLN A 57 1.30 13.47 4.85
N ASP A 58 0.85 12.45 4.12
CA ASP A 58 1.53 11.20 3.87
C ASP A 58 1.49 10.22 5.05
N SER A 59 1.00 8.99 4.77
CA SER A 59 0.71 7.99 5.82
C SER A 59 1.96 7.46 6.49
N THR A 60 3.04 7.23 5.74
CA THR A 60 4.29 6.69 6.26
C THR A 60 4.98 7.65 7.23
N PRO A 61 5.25 8.94 6.89
CA PRO A 61 5.78 9.90 7.84
C PRO A 61 4.87 10.16 9.05
N ILE A 62 3.53 10.12 8.87
CA ILE A 62 2.59 10.24 9.99
C ILE A 62 2.81 9.11 10.99
N ILE A 63 2.84 7.87 10.53
CA ILE A 63 3.01 6.70 11.39
C ILE A 63 4.40 6.71 12.05
N GLU A 64 5.46 6.97 11.29
CA GLU A 64 6.84 7.01 11.82
C GLU A 64 7.00 8.07 12.93
N ARG A 65 6.41 9.26 12.77
CA ARG A 65 6.43 10.28 13.81
C ARG A 65 5.62 9.87 15.05
N LEU A 66 4.48 9.25 14.85
CA LEU A 66 3.64 8.79 15.96
C LEU A 66 4.25 7.59 16.71
N GLU A 67 4.99 6.71 16.03
CA GLU A 67 5.77 5.66 16.69
C GLU A 67 6.84 6.23 17.63
N GLN A 68 7.48 7.34 17.24
CA GLN A 68 8.43 8.02 18.12
C GLN A 68 7.74 8.67 19.34
N ALA A 69 6.54 9.23 19.15
CA ALA A 69 5.77 9.89 20.22
C ALA A 69 5.06 8.86 21.13
N PHE A 70 4.62 7.75 20.58
CA PHE A 70 3.87 6.67 21.24
C PHE A 70 4.53 5.32 20.94
N PRO A 71 5.69 5.00 21.53
CA PRO A 71 6.46 3.80 21.14
C PRO A 71 5.79 2.49 21.52
N GLN A 72 4.79 2.48 22.40
CA GLN A 72 4.09 1.27 22.85
C GLN A 72 2.59 1.29 22.52
N PRO A 73 2.03 0.15 22.09
CA PRO A 73 2.73 -1.06 21.63
C PRO A 73 3.46 -0.81 20.31
N SER A 74 4.72 -1.27 20.18
CA SER A 74 5.52 -1.07 18.96
C SER A 74 4.99 -1.90 17.79
N ILE A 75 5.00 -1.31 16.59
CA ILE A 75 4.78 -2.00 15.32
C ILE A 75 6.10 -2.43 14.65
N HIS A 76 7.23 -2.13 15.29
CA HIS A 76 8.54 -2.50 14.79
C HIS A 76 9.11 -3.68 15.58
N PRO A 77 9.45 -4.79 14.92
CA PRO A 77 10.21 -5.88 15.54
C PRO A 77 11.57 -5.38 16.05
N GLU A 78 12.03 -5.90 17.20
CA GLU A 78 13.39 -5.63 17.71
C GLU A 78 14.47 -6.32 16.86
N ASN A 79 14.14 -7.48 16.28
CA ASN A 79 15.02 -8.18 15.34
C ASN A 79 15.22 -7.31 14.08
N ARG A 80 16.49 -7.02 13.75
CA ARG A 80 16.87 -6.10 12.66
C ARG A 80 16.45 -6.59 11.28
N ALA A 81 16.54 -7.89 11.03
CA ALA A 81 16.09 -8.49 9.78
C ALA A 81 14.58 -8.36 9.61
N LEU A 82 13.80 -8.67 10.66
CA LEU A 82 12.35 -8.51 10.65
C LEU A 82 11.94 -7.05 10.54
N TRP A 83 12.66 -6.14 11.19
CA TRP A 83 12.42 -4.70 11.05
C TRP A 83 12.55 -4.25 9.58
N PHE A 84 13.63 -4.64 8.92
CA PHE A 84 13.82 -4.29 7.50
C PHE A 84 12.78 -4.93 6.61
N LEU A 85 12.48 -6.21 6.80
CA LEU A 85 11.42 -6.89 6.05
C LEU A 85 10.06 -6.22 6.24
N SER A 86 9.75 -5.77 7.46
CA SER A 86 8.54 -5.01 7.74
C SER A 86 8.49 -3.68 6.97
N CYS A 87 9.61 -2.94 6.91
CA CYS A 87 9.71 -1.73 6.08
C CYS A 87 9.60 -2.03 4.58
N LEU A 88 10.22 -3.11 4.10
CA LEU A 88 10.12 -3.54 2.71
C LEU A 88 8.69 -3.90 2.30
N PHE A 89 7.95 -4.60 3.16
CA PHE A 89 6.56 -4.94 2.92
C PHE A 89 5.62 -3.74 3.02
N GLU A 90 5.94 -2.77 3.83
CA GLU A 90 5.19 -1.51 3.91
C GLU A 90 5.30 -0.75 2.57
N GLU A 91 6.50 -0.56 2.06
CA GLU A 91 6.73 0.11 0.78
C GLU A 91 6.15 -0.70 -0.40
N PHE A 92 6.31 -2.03 -0.39
CA PHE A 92 5.69 -2.90 -1.37
C PHE A 92 4.16 -2.76 -1.37
N GLY A 93 3.55 -2.69 -0.19
CA GLY A 93 2.13 -2.46 0.00
C GLY A 93 1.68 -1.11 -0.54
N ASP A 94 2.37 -0.04 -0.17
CA ASP A 94 2.01 1.32 -0.55
C ASP A 94 2.21 1.60 -2.04
N GLU A 95 3.21 0.99 -2.68
CA GLU A 95 3.55 1.29 -4.06
C GLU A 95 3.03 0.25 -5.06
N TRP A 96 3.33 -1.04 -4.84
CA TRP A 96 2.94 -2.09 -5.79
C TRP A 96 1.50 -2.54 -5.59
N CYS A 97 1.09 -2.82 -4.35
CA CYS A 97 -0.29 -3.22 -4.10
C CYS A 97 -1.28 -2.09 -4.40
N ASN A 98 -0.85 -0.82 -4.31
CA ASN A 98 -1.66 0.30 -4.76
C ASN A 98 -1.97 0.23 -6.27
N LYS A 99 -0.99 -0.15 -7.12
CA LYS A 99 -1.24 -0.37 -8.55
C LYS A 99 -2.28 -1.46 -8.79
N LEU A 100 -2.14 -2.59 -8.07
CA LEU A 100 -3.07 -3.71 -8.18
C LEU A 100 -4.48 -3.31 -7.74
N MET A 101 -4.60 -2.66 -6.58
CA MET A 101 -5.88 -2.15 -6.07
C MET A 101 -6.52 -1.14 -7.04
N PHE A 102 -5.74 -0.16 -7.51
CA PHE A 102 -6.23 0.88 -8.41
C PHE A 102 -6.66 0.30 -9.75
N PHE A 103 -5.93 -0.70 -10.26
CA PHE A 103 -6.30 -1.45 -11.44
C PHE A 103 -7.63 -2.18 -11.23
N GLN A 104 -7.79 -2.99 -10.18
CA GLN A 104 -9.03 -3.71 -9.88
C GLN A 104 -10.22 -2.75 -9.78
N ARG A 105 -10.05 -1.63 -9.12
CA ARG A 105 -11.09 -0.64 -8.85
C ARG A 105 -11.61 0.10 -10.07
N TRP A 106 -10.75 0.45 -11.02
CA TRP A 106 -11.11 1.37 -12.11
C TRP A 106 -11.11 0.73 -13.49
N PHE A 107 -10.52 -0.46 -13.65
CA PHE A 107 -10.46 -1.16 -14.93
C PHE A 107 -11.81 -1.79 -15.33
N TYR A 108 -12.49 -2.39 -14.38
CA TYR A 108 -13.78 -3.03 -14.65
C TYR A 108 -14.93 -2.02 -14.54
N PRO A 109 -15.80 -1.88 -15.57
CA PRO A 109 -16.88 -0.87 -15.55
C PRO A 109 -17.82 -0.98 -14.34
N LYS A 110 -18.10 -2.21 -13.88
CA LYS A 110 -18.93 -2.47 -12.69
C LYS A 110 -18.29 -1.88 -11.42
N ASP A 111 -16.97 -2.10 -11.23
CA ASP A 111 -16.24 -1.63 -10.07
C ASP A 111 -16.05 -0.11 -10.11
N ALA A 112 -15.72 0.43 -11.28
CA ALA A 112 -15.61 1.87 -11.49
C ALA A 112 -16.92 2.59 -11.15
N LYS A 113 -18.07 2.03 -11.59
CA LYS A 113 -19.38 2.58 -11.26
C LYS A 113 -19.67 2.50 -9.75
N ALA A 114 -19.48 1.34 -9.13
CA ALA A 114 -19.72 1.13 -7.70
C ALA A 114 -18.86 2.08 -6.85
N THR A 115 -17.59 2.25 -7.22
CA THR A 115 -16.66 3.15 -6.54
C THR A 115 -17.02 4.61 -6.78
N GLY A 116 -17.40 4.99 -8.01
CA GLY A 116 -17.90 6.33 -8.32
C GLY A 116 -19.11 6.70 -7.47
N ASP A 117 -20.06 5.78 -7.29
CA ASP A 117 -21.26 5.98 -6.46
C ASP A 117 -20.91 6.16 -4.98
N ARG A 118 -19.97 5.36 -4.44
CA ARG A 118 -19.47 5.50 -3.06
C ARG A 118 -18.74 6.82 -2.86
N LEU A 119 -17.85 7.15 -3.77
CA LEU A 119 -17.04 8.37 -3.72
C LEU A 119 -17.92 9.63 -3.79
N ALA A 120 -18.93 9.64 -4.68
CA ALA A 120 -19.90 10.71 -4.76
C ALA A 120 -20.71 10.84 -3.46
N GLY A 121 -21.10 9.71 -2.83
CA GLY A 121 -21.75 9.72 -1.53
C GLY A 121 -20.94 10.40 -0.44
N TYR A 122 -19.66 10.03 -0.29
CA TYR A 122 -18.77 10.66 0.70
C TYR A 122 -18.49 12.13 0.41
N ARG A 123 -18.35 12.49 -0.88
CA ARG A 123 -18.13 13.90 -1.26
C ARG A 123 -19.35 14.77 -0.98
N LEU A 124 -20.56 14.21 -1.09
CA LEU A 124 -21.83 14.92 -0.87
C LEU A 124 -22.37 14.77 0.55
N GLU A 125 -21.60 14.18 1.46
CA GLU A 125 -21.98 14.03 2.86
C GLU A 125 -22.35 15.37 3.49
N GLY A 126 -23.51 15.41 4.16
CA GLY A 126 -24.05 16.62 4.78
C GLY A 126 -24.65 17.66 3.81
N GLN A 127 -24.79 17.34 2.51
CA GLN A 127 -25.48 18.20 1.54
C GLN A 127 -26.93 17.78 1.39
N TRP A 128 -27.87 18.70 1.62
CA TRP A 128 -29.32 18.44 1.48
C TRP A 128 -29.75 17.99 0.07
N TRP A 129 -29.03 18.44 -0.94
CA TRP A 129 -29.25 18.08 -2.36
C TRP A 129 -28.43 16.85 -2.82
N GLY A 130 -27.69 16.23 -1.89
CA GLY A 130 -26.72 15.19 -2.19
C GLY A 130 -27.31 14.01 -2.95
N ALA A 131 -28.54 13.58 -2.61
CA ALA A 131 -29.20 12.47 -3.31
C ALA A 131 -29.42 12.77 -4.80
N LEU A 132 -29.80 13.99 -5.15
CA LEU A 132 -30.03 14.41 -6.54
C LEU A 132 -28.71 14.60 -7.31
N GLY A 133 -27.68 15.13 -6.65
CA GLY A 133 -26.37 15.35 -7.25
C GLY A 133 -25.50 14.10 -7.41
N LYS A 134 -25.78 13.04 -6.66
CA LYS A 134 -24.96 11.82 -6.60
C LYS A 134 -24.73 11.16 -7.95
N PRO A 135 -25.72 10.93 -8.83
CA PRO A 135 -25.50 10.28 -10.13
C PRO A 135 -24.56 11.09 -11.02
N VAL A 136 -24.73 12.42 -11.04
CA VAL A 136 -23.90 13.32 -11.85
C VAL A 136 -22.47 13.31 -11.33
N LEU A 137 -22.27 13.47 -10.01
CA LEU A 137 -20.94 13.47 -9.42
C LEU A 137 -20.25 12.11 -9.57
N SER A 138 -20.99 11.00 -9.41
CA SER A 138 -20.48 9.64 -9.67
C SER A 138 -19.92 9.52 -11.08
N HIS A 139 -20.68 9.94 -12.09
CA HIS A 139 -20.23 9.93 -13.49
C HIS A 139 -18.97 10.78 -13.70
N LEU A 140 -18.94 11.97 -13.13
CA LEU A 140 -17.76 12.86 -13.21
C LEU A 140 -16.53 12.23 -12.53
N MET A 141 -16.72 11.56 -11.37
CA MET A 141 -15.62 10.85 -10.68
C MET A 141 -15.07 9.72 -11.54
N VAL A 142 -15.93 8.89 -12.13
CA VAL A 142 -15.49 7.81 -13.03
C VAL A 142 -14.73 8.38 -14.22
N ARG A 143 -15.28 9.39 -14.91
CA ARG A 143 -14.60 10.07 -16.03
C ARG A 143 -13.24 10.67 -15.66
N ARG A 144 -13.08 11.13 -14.43
CA ARG A 144 -11.82 11.66 -13.92
C ARG A 144 -10.82 10.57 -13.57
N MET A 145 -11.28 9.43 -13.02
CA MET A 145 -10.39 8.41 -12.44
C MET A 145 -9.97 7.33 -13.43
N VAL A 146 -10.84 6.92 -14.35
CA VAL A 146 -10.51 5.87 -15.33
C VAL A 146 -9.28 6.23 -16.19
N PRO A 147 -9.12 7.45 -16.74
CA PRO A 147 -7.89 7.79 -17.46
C PRO A 147 -6.60 7.74 -16.62
N ARG A 148 -6.73 7.82 -15.29
CA ARG A 148 -5.60 7.71 -14.36
C ARG A 148 -5.08 6.29 -14.17
N LEU A 149 -5.73 5.28 -14.75
CA LEU A 149 -5.20 3.92 -14.85
C LEU A 149 -3.79 3.91 -15.46
N SER A 150 -3.48 4.84 -16.37
CA SER A 150 -2.14 5.01 -16.91
C SER A 150 -1.08 5.33 -15.85
N PHE A 151 -1.43 6.04 -14.76
CA PHE A 151 -0.52 6.31 -13.64
C PHE A 151 -0.24 5.06 -12.81
N ALA A 152 -1.20 4.13 -12.71
CA ALA A 152 -0.98 2.82 -12.11
C ALA A 152 -0.24 1.85 -13.05
N GLY A 153 0.14 2.31 -14.24
CA GLY A 153 0.78 1.49 -15.26
C GLY A 153 -0.19 0.56 -16.00
N ALA A 154 -1.50 0.77 -15.90
CA ALA A 154 -2.48 -0.06 -16.59
C ALA A 154 -2.65 0.40 -18.04
N ASN A 155 -1.81 -0.10 -18.92
CA ASN A 155 -1.90 -0.03 -20.37
C ASN A 155 -2.07 -1.45 -20.95
N GLU A 156 -2.30 -1.56 -22.26
CA GLU A 156 -2.57 -2.85 -22.90
C GLU A 156 -1.44 -3.88 -22.68
N THR A 157 -0.19 -3.43 -22.68
CA THR A 157 1.00 -4.26 -22.46
C THR A 157 1.07 -4.79 -21.03
N ASN A 158 0.76 -3.95 -20.04
CA ASN A 158 0.94 -4.26 -18.63
C ASN A 158 -0.24 -4.99 -17.99
N ILE A 159 -1.47 -4.85 -18.54
CA ILE A 159 -2.69 -5.44 -17.97
C ILE A 159 -2.55 -6.92 -17.65
N PRO A 160 -2.01 -7.79 -18.52
CA PRO A 160 -1.81 -9.19 -18.19
C PRO A 160 -0.94 -9.41 -16.96
N GLN A 161 0.13 -8.62 -16.80
CA GLN A 161 1.03 -8.71 -15.67
C GLN A 161 0.39 -8.24 -14.36
N LEU A 162 -0.40 -7.14 -14.40
CA LEU A 162 -1.13 -6.65 -13.22
C LEU A 162 -2.18 -7.67 -12.75
N LYS A 163 -2.89 -8.29 -13.68
CA LYS A 163 -3.85 -9.37 -13.36
C LYS A 163 -3.16 -10.56 -12.73
N GLN A 164 -2.06 -11.02 -13.33
CA GLN A 164 -1.31 -12.16 -12.83
C GLN A 164 -0.68 -11.88 -11.46
N SER A 165 -0.11 -10.68 -11.27
CA SER A 165 0.44 -10.26 -9.97
C SER A 165 -0.63 -10.26 -8.86
N PHE A 166 -1.85 -9.79 -9.15
CA PHE A 166 -2.94 -9.84 -8.17
C PHE A 166 -3.28 -11.28 -7.75
N VAL A 167 -3.32 -12.20 -8.69
CA VAL A 167 -3.58 -13.62 -8.45
C VAL A 167 -2.44 -14.27 -7.67
N ASP A 168 -1.18 -14.09 -8.14
CA ASP A 168 0.03 -14.69 -7.54
C ASP A 168 0.20 -14.21 -6.09
N LEU A 169 0.11 -12.90 -5.88
CA LEU A 169 0.23 -12.28 -4.55
C LEU A 169 -0.86 -12.76 -3.60
N SER A 170 -2.11 -12.77 -4.05
CA SER A 170 -3.23 -13.19 -3.21
C SER A 170 -3.10 -14.64 -2.78
N ALA A 171 -2.68 -15.55 -3.67
CA ALA A 171 -2.48 -16.96 -3.36
C ALA A 171 -1.29 -17.17 -2.40
N ALA A 172 -0.18 -16.46 -2.61
CA ALA A 172 0.99 -16.54 -1.75
C ALA A 172 0.70 -16.01 -0.33
N LEU A 173 -0.02 -14.89 -0.22
CA LEU A 173 -0.45 -14.35 1.06
C LEU A 173 -1.48 -15.25 1.74
N ASP A 174 -2.40 -15.87 1.01
CA ASP A 174 -3.34 -16.83 1.58
C ASP A 174 -2.61 -18.00 2.24
N THR A 175 -1.60 -18.55 1.55
CA THR A 175 -0.71 -19.59 2.10
C THR A 175 0.01 -19.10 3.35
N HIS A 176 0.55 -17.89 3.32
CA HIS A 176 1.27 -17.29 4.45
C HIS A 176 0.38 -17.14 5.69
N PHE A 177 -0.84 -16.67 5.53
CA PHE A 177 -1.80 -16.44 6.61
C PHE A 177 -2.53 -17.71 7.08
N THR A 178 -2.26 -18.87 6.52
CA THR A 178 -2.74 -20.15 7.05
C THR A 178 -2.22 -20.42 8.46
N ALA A 179 -0.96 -20.05 8.73
CA ALA A 179 -0.26 -20.38 9.97
C ALA A 179 -0.24 -19.24 11.01
N ARG A 180 -0.54 -18.01 10.60
CA ARG A 180 -0.36 -16.85 11.48
C ARG A 180 -1.37 -15.72 11.22
N PRO A 181 -1.70 -14.93 12.26
CA PRO A 181 -2.68 -13.86 12.15
C PRO A 181 -2.18 -12.61 11.42
N TYR A 182 -0.86 -12.32 11.44
CA TYR A 182 -0.22 -11.15 10.85
C TYR A 182 1.05 -11.52 10.09
N LEU A 183 1.60 -10.58 9.34
CA LEU A 183 2.73 -10.80 8.43
C LEU A 183 3.99 -11.38 9.13
N MET A 184 4.27 -10.94 10.35
CA MET A 184 5.47 -11.35 11.09
C MET A 184 5.16 -12.16 12.35
N GLY A 185 3.98 -12.79 12.45
CA GLY A 185 3.60 -13.62 13.60
C GLY A 185 2.26 -13.26 14.19
N ALA A 186 2.18 -13.13 15.52
CA ALA A 186 0.92 -12.96 16.27
C ALA A 186 0.65 -11.51 16.70
N ARG A 187 1.32 -10.54 16.11
CA ARG A 187 1.07 -9.10 16.30
C ARG A 187 1.36 -8.31 15.03
N PRO A 188 0.62 -7.22 14.78
CA PRO A 188 0.84 -6.44 13.58
C PRO A 188 2.19 -5.73 13.59
N CYS A 189 2.87 -5.72 12.43
CA CYS A 189 4.06 -4.92 12.18
C CYS A 189 3.76 -3.78 11.19
N PHE A 190 4.72 -2.90 10.96
CA PHE A 190 4.57 -1.77 10.03
C PHE A 190 4.16 -2.21 8.62
N GLY A 191 4.74 -3.33 8.14
CA GLY A 191 4.40 -3.95 6.87
C GLY A 191 2.93 -4.36 6.74
N ASP A 192 2.29 -4.78 7.85
CA ASP A 192 0.86 -5.12 7.82
C ASP A 192 0.00 -3.92 7.45
N PHE A 193 0.28 -2.74 7.98
CA PHE A 193 -0.51 -1.54 7.69
C PHE A 193 -0.38 -1.10 6.23
N GLY A 194 0.84 -1.13 5.65
CA GLY A 194 1.08 -0.81 4.24
C GLY A 194 0.43 -1.81 3.30
N LEU A 195 0.65 -3.10 3.54
CA LEU A 195 0.09 -4.18 2.73
C LEU A 195 -1.44 -4.22 2.81
N TRP A 196 -1.98 -4.21 4.04
CA TRP A 196 -3.40 -4.34 4.29
C TRP A 196 -4.23 -3.22 3.68
N CYS A 197 -3.79 -1.98 3.76
CA CYS A 197 -4.63 -0.86 3.37
C CYS A 197 -5.07 -0.94 1.89
N ASN A 198 -4.20 -1.43 1.01
CA ASN A 198 -4.51 -1.63 -0.39
C ASN A 198 -5.29 -2.92 -0.65
N LEU A 199 -4.96 -4.02 0.03
CA LEU A 199 -5.71 -5.28 -0.05
C LEU A 199 -7.15 -5.12 0.46
N HIS A 200 -7.34 -4.41 1.58
CA HIS A 200 -8.67 -4.07 2.09
C HIS A 200 -9.46 -3.24 1.09
N GLN A 201 -8.85 -2.25 0.48
CA GLN A 201 -9.54 -1.44 -0.52
C GLN A 201 -9.92 -2.26 -1.77
N ALA A 202 -9.05 -3.15 -2.24
CA ALA A 202 -9.40 -4.08 -3.32
C ALA A 202 -10.55 -5.01 -2.91
N TRP A 203 -10.51 -5.57 -1.69
CA TRP A 203 -11.58 -6.41 -1.15
C TRP A 203 -12.94 -5.70 -1.06
N THR A 204 -12.98 -4.37 -0.94
CA THR A 204 -14.25 -3.61 -0.98
C THR A 204 -14.82 -3.43 -2.39
N ASP A 205 -14.09 -3.77 -3.44
CA ASP A 205 -14.52 -3.60 -4.83
C ASP A 205 -15.09 -4.92 -5.39
N PRO A 206 -16.22 -4.91 -6.11
CA PRO A 206 -16.99 -6.12 -6.41
C PRO A 206 -16.22 -7.26 -7.08
N THR A 207 -15.38 -6.97 -8.09
CA THR A 207 -14.66 -8.00 -8.85
C THR A 207 -13.53 -8.62 -8.01
N ALA A 208 -12.72 -7.81 -7.35
CA ALA A 208 -11.68 -8.30 -6.46
C ALA A 208 -12.26 -9.02 -5.24
N ASN A 209 -13.36 -8.52 -4.67
CA ASN A 209 -14.08 -9.19 -3.58
C ASN A 209 -14.50 -10.61 -3.95
N ALA A 210 -15.18 -10.78 -5.10
CA ALA A 210 -15.64 -12.09 -5.56
C ALA A 210 -14.46 -13.06 -5.76
N TYR A 211 -13.31 -12.57 -6.26
CA TYR A 211 -12.12 -13.40 -6.39
C TYR A 211 -11.54 -13.80 -5.03
N LEU A 212 -11.33 -12.84 -4.13
CA LEU A 212 -10.71 -13.07 -2.84
C LEU A 212 -11.56 -13.99 -1.95
N GLU A 213 -12.86 -13.72 -1.80
CA GLU A 213 -13.79 -14.55 -1.01
C GLU A 213 -13.89 -15.98 -1.56
N GLY A 214 -13.75 -16.18 -2.87
CA GLY A 214 -13.84 -17.49 -3.51
C GLY A 214 -12.54 -18.30 -3.52
N ASN A 215 -11.36 -17.67 -3.37
CA ASN A 215 -10.08 -18.33 -3.62
C ASN A 215 -9.06 -18.19 -2.48
N THR A 216 -9.21 -17.21 -1.57
CA THR A 216 -8.19 -16.85 -0.58
C THR A 216 -8.78 -16.61 0.82
N PRO A 217 -9.36 -17.64 1.48
CA PRO A 217 -10.10 -17.49 2.73
C PRO A 217 -9.25 -17.01 3.91
N HIS A 218 -7.96 -17.41 3.96
CA HIS A 218 -7.04 -17.00 5.02
C HIS A 218 -6.62 -15.53 4.85
N LEU A 219 -6.36 -15.10 3.62
CA LEU A 219 -6.10 -13.70 3.30
C LEU A 219 -7.33 -12.83 3.63
N VAL A 220 -8.54 -13.29 3.33
CA VAL A 220 -9.78 -12.57 3.70
C VAL A 220 -9.92 -12.48 5.22
N THR A 221 -9.56 -13.53 5.94
CA THR A 221 -9.55 -13.52 7.41
C THR A 221 -8.55 -12.48 7.95
N TYR A 222 -7.34 -12.42 7.38
CA TYR A 222 -6.36 -11.39 7.70
C TYR A 222 -6.90 -9.98 7.40
N ILE A 223 -7.49 -9.78 6.21
CA ILE A 223 -8.06 -8.46 5.84
C ILE A 223 -9.11 -8.01 6.86
N LYS A 224 -9.98 -8.92 7.30
CA LYS A 224 -11.02 -8.64 8.31
C LYS A 224 -10.43 -8.39 9.70
N ARG A 225 -9.38 -9.13 10.09
CA ARG A 225 -8.66 -8.94 11.37
C ARG A 225 -8.04 -7.55 11.47
N MET A 226 -7.41 -7.09 10.43
CA MET A 226 -6.78 -5.77 10.37
C MET A 226 -7.76 -4.58 10.38
N LEU A 227 -9.08 -4.80 10.35
CA LEU A 227 -10.07 -3.76 10.62
C LEU A 227 -10.06 -3.30 12.09
N SER A 228 -9.62 -4.18 13.01
CA SER A 228 -9.43 -3.90 14.43
C SER A 228 -8.24 -4.72 14.91
N PRO A 229 -7.00 -4.34 14.56
CA PRO A 229 -5.82 -5.13 14.82
C PRO A 229 -5.51 -5.18 16.33
N THR A 230 -5.15 -6.36 16.81
CA THR A 230 -4.83 -6.63 18.24
C THR A 230 -3.56 -7.46 18.37
N ILE A 231 -2.94 -7.42 19.53
CA ILE A 231 -1.81 -8.27 19.86
C ILE A 231 -2.38 -9.61 20.35
N GLU A 232 -2.07 -10.70 19.62
CA GLU A 232 -2.45 -12.08 19.97
C GLU A 232 -1.26 -12.87 20.51
N GLY A 233 -0.04 -12.33 20.40
CA GLY A 233 1.22 -12.93 20.84
C GLY A 233 2.42 -12.13 20.36
N GLU A 234 3.55 -12.81 20.13
CA GLU A 234 4.81 -12.18 19.74
C GLU A 234 5.08 -12.26 18.24
N PHE A 235 6.12 -11.56 17.79
CA PHE A 235 6.71 -11.78 16.47
C PHE A 235 7.36 -13.16 16.42
N GLU A 236 7.23 -13.86 15.30
CA GLU A 236 7.89 -15.15 15.07
C GLU A 236 9.36 -14.96 14.68
N ASP A 237 10.19 -15.97 14.90
CA ASP A 237 11.56 -15.99 14.41
C ASP A 237 11.60 -16.00 12.88
N LEU A 238 12.60 -15.34 12.30
CA LEU A 238 12.79 -15.24 10.84
C LEU A 238 12.74 -16.63 10.18
N ALA A 239 13.43 -17.63 10.75
CA ALA A 239 13.49 -18.98 10.20
C ALA A 239 12.10 -19.65 10.08
N ILE A 240 11.16 -19.31 10.96
CA ILE A 240 9.78 -19.84 10.94
C ILE A 240 8.96 -19.17 9.83
N LEU A 241 9.23 -17.90 9.55
CA LEU A 241 8.54 -17.11 8.53
C LEU A 241 8.97 -17.45 7.10
N LEU A 242 10.27 -17.75 6.90
CA LEU A 242 10.88 -17.89 5.58
C LEU A 242 10.18 -18.86 4.62
N PRO A 243 9.71 -20.04 5.04
CA PRO A 243 9.07 -20.98 4.10
C PRO A 243 7.88 -20.38 3.33
N THR A 244 7.21 -19.39 3.90
CA THR A 244 6.05 -18.74 3.27
C THR A 244 6.31 -17.28 2.87
N LEU A 245 7.33 -16.61 3.41
CA LEU A 245 7.75 -15.26 3.00
C LEU A 245 8.63 -15.28 1.75
N GLU A 246 9.57 -16.21 1.63
CA GLU A 246 10.49 -16.27 0.47
C GLU A 246 9.76 -16.38 -0.87
N PRO A 247 8.68 -17.17 -1.02
CA PRO A 247 7.91 -17.17 -2.26
C PRO A 247 7.33 -15.79 -2.63
N ILE A 248 6.90 -15.00 -1.64
CA ILE A 248 6.38 -13.65 -1.86
C ILE A 248 7.53 -12.72 -2.25
N LEU A 249 8.66 -12.78 -1.51
CA LEU A 249 9.85 -11.99 -1.79
C LEU A 249 10.39 -12.26 -3.19
N ALA A 250 10.53 -13.51 -3.59
CA ALA A 250 11.07 -13.88 -4.89
C ALA A 250 10.11 -13.57 -6.05
N SER A 251 8.81 -13.88 -5.89
CA SER A 251 7.85 -13.74 -6.97
C SER A 251 7.40 -12.30 -7.18
N GLU A 252 7.02 -11.60 -6.12
CA GLU A 252 6.38 -10.30 -6.21
C GLU A 252 7.35 -9.15 -5.92
N VAL A 253 8.16 -9.27 -4.87
CA VAL A 253 9.07 -8.20 -4.49
C VAL A 253 10.25 -8.14 -5.46
N ALA A 254 11.05 -9.21 -5.58
CA ALA A 254 12.19 -9.26 -6.50
C ALA A 254 11.76 -9.45 -7.96
N GLY A 255 10.65 -10.14 -8.21
CA GLY A 255 10.19 -10.42 -9.57
C GLY A 255 9.45 -9.25 -10.24
N ARG A 256 8.92 -8.29 -9.49
CA ARG A 256 8.09 -7.20 -10.01
C ARG A 256 8.39 -5.85 -9.38
N PHE A 257 8.24 -5.72 -8.07
CA PHE A 257 8.31 -4.44 -7.36
C PHE A 257 9.68 -3.76 -7.45
N LEU A 258 10.72 -4.43 -6.96
CA LEU A 258 12.08 -3.86 -6.95
C LEU A 258 12.65 -3.60 -8.34
N PRO A 259 12.49 -4.49 -9.34
CA PRO A 259 12.89 -4.19 -10.72
C PRO A 259 12.20 -2.95 -11.28
N TRP A 260 10.89 -2.79 -11.02
CA TRP A 260 10.17 -1.60 -11.45
C TRP A 260 10.68 -0.34 -10.76
N MET A 261 10.92 -0.39 -9.43
CA MET A 261 11.45 0.75 -8.67
C MET A 261 12.84 1.16 -9.17
N ALA A 262 13.71 0.18 -9.43
CA ALA A 262 15.07 0.42 -9.94
C ALA A 262 15.04 1.02 -11.35
N ALA A 263 14.23 0.47 -12.26
CA ALA A 263 14.07 1.02 -13.59
C ALA A 263 13.51 2.46 -13.56
N ASN A 264 12.54 2.72 -12.67
CA ASN A 264 12.01 4.07 -12.48
C ASN A 264 13.08 5.05 -11.96
N LYS A 265 13.92 4.61 -11.03
CA LYS A 265 15.02 5.43 -10.50
C LYS A 265 16.03 5.77 -11.60
N ILE A 266 16.44 4.79 -12.40
CA ILE A 266 17.36 5.00 -13.53
C ILE A 266 16.76 6.00 -14.54
N ALA A 267 15.51 5.80 -14.94
CA ALA A 267 14.81 6.70 -15.87
C ALA A 267 14.66 8.11 -15.29
N TRP A 268 14.35 8.23 -13.98
CA TRP A 268 14.25 9.51 -13.29
C TRP A 268 15.59 10.26 -13.30
N ASP A 269 16.68 9.59 -12.94
CA ASP A 269 18.02 10.18 -12.87
C ASP A 269 18.53 10.60 -14.26
N ALA A 270 18.14 9.87 -15.31
CA ALA A 270 18.41 10.20 -16.70
C ALA A 270 17.48 11.30 -17.27
N GLY A 271 16.49 11.77 -16.51
CA GLY A 271 15.52 12.77 -16.96
C GLY A 271 14.50 12.22 -17.97
N GLU A 272 14.34 10.90 -18.06
CA GLU A 272 13.42 10.23 -18.95
C GLU A 272 11.97 10.33 -18.43
N LYS A 273 11.02 10.50 -19.35
CA LYS A 273 9.60 10.64 -19.01
C LYS A 273 8.87 9.30 -18.87
N GLU A 274 9.48 8.25 -19.38
CA GLU A 274 8.92 6.90 -19.40
C GLU A 274 9.95 5.90 -18.87
N THR A 275 9.47 5.02 -18.01
CA THR A 275 10.20 3.87 -17.47
C THR A 275 9.80 2.65 -18.27
N SER A 276 10.78 1.90 -18.77
CA SER A 276 10.56 0.65 -19.52
C SER A 276 11.50 -0.43 -19.02
N LEU A 277 10.98 -1.65 -18.84
CA LEU A 277 11.77 -2.81 -18.43
C LEU A 277 11.14 -4.11 -18.93
N THR A 278 11.89 -5.21 -18.84
CA THR A 278 11.33 -6.55 -18.95
C THR A 278 11.06 -7.10 -17.56
N MET A 279 9.82 -7.47 -17.28
CA MET A 279 9.35 -7.98 -15.99
C MET A 279 8.79 -9.39 -16.21
N LYS A 280 9.32 -10.40 -15.51
CA LYS A 280 8.92 -11.81 -15.70
C LYS A 280 8.81 -12.24 -17.17
N GLY A 281 9.78 -11.83 -17.98
CA GLY A 281 9.87 -12.19 -19.41
C GLY A 281 8.91 -11.41 -20.34
N ALA A 282 8.17 -10.44 -19.84
CA ALA A 282 7.26 -9.61 -20.63
C ALA A 282 7.60 -8.10 -20.48
N PRO A 283 7.37 -7.28 -21.52
CA PRO A 283 7.60 -5.86 -21.44
C PRO A 283 6.65 -5.20 -20.43
N PHE A 284 7.16 -4.18 -19.73
CA PHE A 284 6.40 -3.32 -18.84
C PHE A 284 6.85 -1.88 -19.05
N SER A 285 5.93 -0.95 -19.21
CA SER A 285 6.26 0.48 -19.33
C SER A 285 5.23 1.35 -18.65
N GLN A 286 5.69 2.44 -18.07
CA GLN A 286 4.83 3.48 -17.52
C GLN A 286 5.56 4.81 -17.43
N LYS A 287 4.82 5.87 -17.08
CA LYS A 287 5.40 7.19 -16.79
C LYS A 287 6.40 7.09 -15.63
N THR A 288 7.50 7.81 -15.74
CA THR A 288 8.51 7.95 -14.68
C THR A 288 8.01 8.90 -13.58
N PHE A 289 8.27 8.55 -12.33
CA PHE A 289 7.84 9.31 -11.17
C PHE A 289 8.98 9.60 -10.19
N LYS A 290 9.04 10.84 -9.74
CA LYS A 290 10.00 11.30 -8.73
C LYS A 290 9.84 10.59 -7.39
N TYR A 291 8.58 10.41 -6.96
CA TYR A 291 8.26 9.85 -5.64
C TYR A 291 8.87 8.44 -5.49
N GLN A 292 8.63 7.55 -6.45
CA GLN A 292 9.17 6.18 -6.42
C GLN A 292 10.70 6.13 -6.47
N ALA A 293 11.34 7.07 -7.14
CA ALA A 293 12.81 7.17 -7.11
C ALA A 293 13.32 7.51 -5.70
N ALA A 294 12.70 8.48 -5.02
CA ALA A 294 13.05 8.85 -3.66
C ALA A 294 12.72 7.73 -2.64
N THR A 295 11.62 7.03 -2.83
CA THR A 295 11.23 5.88 -2.00
C THR A 295 12.26 4.74 -2.08
N LEU A 296 12.78 4.43 -3.27
CA LEU A 296 13.84 3.43 -3.42
C LEU A 296 15.13 3.85 -2.70
N ASP A 297 15.50 5.13 -2.79
CA ASP A 297 16.69 5.63 -2.08
C ASP A 297 16.53 5.49 -0.57
N GLU A 298 15.35 5.78 -0.03
CA GLU A 298 15.05 5.60 1.39
C GLU A 298 15.07 4.11 1.80
N LEU A 299 14.51 3.22 0.98
CA LEU A 299 14.54 1.78 1.23
C LEU A 299 16.00 1.24 1.24
N ARG A 300 16.84 1.71 0.32
CA ARG A 300 18.27 1.40 0.28
C ARG A 300 19.01 1.92 1.52
N ARG A 301 18.67 3.12 1.97
CA ARG A 301 19.23 3.69 3.21
C ARG A 301 18.83 2.85 4.43
N LYS A 302 17.58 2.42 4.53
CA LYS A 302 17.11 1.51 5.59
C LYS A 302 17.85 0.17 5.51
N PHE A 303 18.01 -0.40 4.33
CA PHE A 303 18.76 -1.65 4.13
C PHE A 303 20.23 -1.51 4.56
N ALA A 304 20.90 -0.43 4.17
CA ALA A 304 22.31 -0.19 4.53
C ALA A 304 22.53 -0.16 6.05
N SER A 305 21.54 0.27 6.85
CA SER A 305 21.63 0.28 8.31
C SER A 305 21.61 -1.10 8.97
N VAL A 306 21.26 -2.14 8.22
CA VAL A 306 21.15 -3.55 8.66
C VAL A 306 21.93 -4.51 7.76
N ALA A 307 22.74 -4.00 6.84
CA ALA A 307 23.47 -4.80 5.84
C ALA A 307 24.60 -5.67 6.43
N ASP A 308 24.85 -5.60 7.71
CA ASP A 308 25.74 -6.49 8.48
C ASP A 308 25.02 -7.71 9.07
N ASP A 309 23.69 -7.81 8.93
CA ASP A 309 22.92 -8.96 9.37
C ASP A 309 23.03 -10.09 8.32
N ALA A 310 23.75 -11.17 8.69
CA ALA A 310 24.06 -12.26 7.78
C ALA A 310 22.82 -13.06 7.34
N ASP A 311 21.84 -13.22 8.24
CA ASP A 311 20.60 -13.94 7.92
C ASP A 311 19.75 -13.14 6.94
N LEU A 312 19.62 -11.83 7.13
CA LEU A 312 18.95 -10.95 6.18
C LEU A 312 19.64 -10.95 4.81
N LEU A 313 20.97 -10.82 4.78
CA LEU A 313 21.71 -10.87 3.51
C LEU A 313 21.47 -12.16 2.75
N ALA A 314 21.53 -13.30 3.46
CA ALA A 314 21.26 -14.61 2.84
C ALA A 314 19.83 -14.71 2.28
N VAL A 315 18.83 -14.14 2.97
CA VAL A 315 17.45 -14.10 2.47
C VAL A 315 17.33 -13.21 1.24
N MET A 316 17.89 -12.00 1.28
CA MET A 316 17.83 -11.05 0.16
C MET A 316 18.54 -11.58 -1.09
N ASP A 317 19.66 -12.27 -0.92
CA ASP A 317 20.41 -12.89 -2.01
C ASP A 317 19.59 -14.05 -2.65
N ARG A 318 19.16 -15.02 -1.85
CA ARG A 318 18.42 -16.22 -2.31
C ARG A 318 17.09 -15.87 -2.97
N THR A 319 16.43 -14.77 -2.54
CA THR A 319 15.17 -14.30 -3.13
C THR A 319 15.36 -13.38 -4.33
N GLY A 320 16.61 -12.97 -4.63
CA GLY A 320 16.93 -12.05 -5.72
C GLY A 320 16.61 -10.58 -5.42
N CYS A 321 16.35 -10.23 -4.18
CA CYS A 321 16.12 -8.83 -3.76
C CYS A 321 17.42 -8.02 -3.66
N LEU A 322 18.53 -8.67 -3.30
CA LEU A 322 19.79 -8.03 -2.94
C LEU A 322 20.34 -7.06 -4.00
N PRO A 323 20.36 -7.38 -5.31
CA PRO A 323 20.91 -6.48 -6.33
C PRO A 323 20.22 -5.13 -6.44
N PHE A 324 18.94 -5.06 -6.03
CA PHE A 324 18.15 -3.82 -6.09
C PHE A 324 18.31 -2.95 -4.84
N LEU A 325 18.68 -3.57 -3.71
CA LEU A 325 18.81 -2.92 -2.40
C LEU A 325 20.21 -2.39 -2.14
N GLN A 326 21.22 -3.03 -2.69
CA GLN A 326 22.57 -2.47 -2.69
C GLN A 326 22.61 -1.31 -3.67
N ALA A 327 23.17 -0.17 -3.25
CA ALA A 327 23.47 0.91 -4.18
C ALA A 327 24.45 0.33 -5.21
N GLY A 328 24.08 0.30 -6.48
CA GLY A 328 25.04 0.03 -7.53
C GLY A 328 26.07 1.16 -7.48
N ASP A 329 27.35 0.79 -7.38
CA ASP A 329 28.44 1.68 -7.73
C ASP A 329 28.24 2.02 -9.21
N GLY A 330 27.56 3.16 -9.48
CA GLY A 330 27.33 3.67 -10.84
C GLY A 330 28.43 4.63 -11.24
#